data_1be6b47413a1ff0a1e1984c9d73e0cfd
#
_entry.id   1be6b47413a1ff0a1e1984c9d73e0cfd
#
_cell.length_a   1.000
_cell.length_b   1.000
_cell.length_c   1.000
_cell.angle_alpha   90.00
_cell.angle_beta   90.00
_cell.angle_gamma   90.00
#
_symmetry.space_group_name_H-M   'P 1'
#
loop_
_entity.id
_entity.type
_entity.pdbx_description
1 polymer ?
#
loop_
_entity_poly.entity_id
_entity_poly.type
_entity_poly.pdbx_seq_one_letter_code
_entity_poly.pdbx_strand_id
1 'polypeptide(L)'
;MITQSLKTKILFILLAIMGCTSCSTEYPSPITWSECGGEIENHACDFTLVNQTGDDWNLYDHYGSIIVLDFSAVWCGYCQIAASKAQEIQDKFPGQDVVWVTILLQNAYGQTPSVTDLQKWSQEFDITTSPVLAGNNTIIDSSGENGYNPSSWPAIVIIDRDLVITYKLHGWNEMQINMWLEEMTSQTIE
;
A
#
# COMPACT_ATOMS: atom_id res chain seq x y z
N MET A 1 -72.69 -27.51 39.80
CA MET A 1 -71.93 -27.90 38.62
C MET A 1 -71.10 -26.68 38.21
N ILE A 2 -69.82 -26.82 38.33
CA ILE A 2 -68.83 -25.74 38.37
C ILE A 2 -68.23 -25.67 36.97
N THR A 3 -68.34 -24.52 36.32
CA THR A 3 -67.55 -24.23 35.12
C THR A 3 -66.58 -23.10 35.44
N GLN A 4 -65.33 -23.46 35.57
CA GLN A 4 -64.23 -22.49 35.73
C GLN A 4 -63.82 -21.93 34.35
N SER A 5 -63.89 -20.62 34.22
CA SER A 5 -63.40 -19.85 33.08
C SER A 5 -61.90 -19.64 33.21
N LEU A 6 -61.14 -20.21 32.28
CA LEU A 6 -59.68 -20.04 32.19
C LEU A 6 -59.36 -18.76 31.46
N LYS A 7 -59.00 -17.72 32.19
CA LYS A 7 -58.50 -16.45 31.59
C LYS A 7 -57.06 -16.62 31.16
N THR A 8 -56.88 -16.74 29.86
CA THR A 8 -55.55 -16.74 29.24
C THR A 8 -54.94 -15.35 29.32
N LYS A 9 -53.93 -15.16 30.15
CA LYS A 9 -53.10 -13.95 30.17
C LYS A 9 -52.14 -14.01 28.99
N ILE A 10 -52.37 -13.19 27.96
CA ILE A 10 -51.40 -12.95 26.90
C ILE A 10 -50.35 -12.00 27.46
N LEU A 11 -49.14 -12.56 27.69
CA LEU A 11 -47.97 -11.81 28.08
C LEU A 11 -47.31 -11.25 26.83
N PHE A 12 -47.49 -9.95 26.58
CA PHE A 12 -46.76 -9.22 25.53
C PHE A 12 -45.26 -9.13 25.98
N ILE A 13 -44.43 -9.97 25.38
CA ILE A 13 -42.98 -9.81 25.48
C ILE A 13 -42.60 -8.69 24.48
N LEU A 14 -42.38 -7.49 25.00
CA LEU A 14 -41.70 -6.41 24.27
C LEU A 14 -40.25 -6.82 24.04
N LEU A 15 -39.96 -7.31 22.86
CA LEU A 15 -38.58 -7.48 22.39
C LEU A 15 -38.00 -6.09 22.17
N ALA A 16 -37.25 -5.59 23.14
CA ALA A 16 -36.42 -4.40 22.95
C ALA A 16 -35.30 -4.80 21.97
N ILE A 17 -35.45 -4.40 20.70
CA ILE A 17 -34.36 -4.44 19.73
C ILE A 17 -33.37 -3.38 20.17
N MET A 18 -32.36 -3.79 20.95
CA MET A 18 -31.16 -2.99 21.17
C MET A 18 -30.48 -2.86 19.80
N GLY A 19 -30.70 -1.73 19.13
CA GLY A 19 -29.92 -1.32 18.00
C GLY A 19 -28.47 -1.21 18.42
N CYS A 20 -27.67 -2.21 18.04
CA CYS A 20 -26.22 -2.09 18.08
C CYS A 20 -25.85 -1.02 17.06
N THR A 21 -25.82 0.23 17.49
CA THR A 21 -25.09 1.27 16.77
C THR A 21 -23.66 0.76 16.69
N SER A 22 -23.22 0.38 15.50
CA SER A 22 -21.81 0.15 15.19
C SER A 22 -21.02 1.35 15.71
N CYS A 23 -20.44 1.18 16.89
CA CYS A 23 -19.41 2.07 17.36
C CYS A 23 -18.19 1.70 16.51
N SER A 24 -18.06 2.32 15.34
CA SER A 24 -16.77 2.39 14.66
C SER A 24 -15.89 3.21 15.59
N THR A 25 -15.06 2.53 16.36
CA THR A 25 -13.92 3.17 17.02
C THR A 25 -13.00 3.60 15.87
N GLU A 26 -13.23 4.79 15.36
CA GLU A 26 -12.24 5.48 14.55
C GLU A 26 -11.04 5.69 15.48
N TYR A 27 -10.03 4.82 15.37
CA TYR A 27 -8.75 5.08 15.98
C TYR A 27 -8.23 6.37 15.34
N PRO A 28 -7.83 7.37 16.14
CA PRO A 28 -7.23 8.57 15.57
C PRO A 28 -6.05 8.14 14.70
N SER A 29 -5.97 8.69 13.49
CA SER A 29 -4.84 8.43 12.61
C SER A 29 -3.55 8.68 13.38
N PRO A 30 -2.59 7.76 13.39
CA PRO A 30 -1.30 7.96 14.04
C PRO A 30 -0.48 9.07 13.36
N ILE A 31 -0.91 9.54 12.20
CA ILE A 31 -0.24 10.56 11.41
C ILE A 31 -0.49 11.94 12.01
N THR A 32 0.55 12.51 12.59
CA THR A 32 0.50 13.80 13.30
C THR A 32 1.36 14.89 12.65
N TRP A 33 2.16 14.52 11.63
CA TRP A 33 3.01 15.48 10.90
C TRP A 33 2.22 16.16 9.78
N SER A 34 2.62 17.40 9.48
CA SER A 34 2.04 18.23 8.41
C SER A 34 2.98 18.42 7.21
N GLU A 35 4.25 18.04 7.38
CA GLU A 35 5.28 18.19 6.34
C GLU A 35 5.70 16.80 5.86
N CYS A 36 5.92 16.68 4.56
CA CYS A 36 6.40 15.46 3.92
C CYS A 36 7.48 15.80 2.89
N GLY A 37 8.20 14.81 2.42
CA GLY A 37 9.21 14.99 1.37
C GLY A 37 9.63 13.66 0.76
N GLY A 38 10.42 13.74 -0.31
CA GLY A 38 10.92 12.58 -1.03
C GLY A 38 12.36 12.17 -0.67
N GLU A 39 12.96 12.82 0.34
CA GLU A 39 14.34 12.54 0.74
C GLU A 39 14.42 11.65 1.98
N ILE A 40 15.57 11.01 2.20
CA ILE A 40 15.82 10.18 3.40
C ILE A 40 15.61 11.03 4.66
N GLU A 41 15.04 10.42 5.70
CA GLU A 41 14.64 11.02 6.97
C GLU A 41 13.38 11.92 6.88
N ASN A 42 12.79 12.13 5.70
CA ASN A 42 11.47 12.76 5.61
C ASN A 42 10.36 11.74 5.82
N HIS A 43 9.22 12.19 6.37
CA HIS A 43 7.99 11.45 6.20
C HIS A 43 7.61 11.43 4.72
N ALA A 44 7.29 10.25 4.22
CA ALA A 44 6.86 10.05 2.85
C ALA A 44 5.59 10.87 2.56
N CYS A 45 5.52 11.52 1.40
CA CYS A 45 4.32 12.23 0.99
C CYS A 45 3.22 11.26 0.60
N ASP A 46 2.02 11.49 1.13
CA ASP A 46 0.85 10.68 0.83
C ASP A 46 0.42 10.79 -0.64
N PHE A 47 -0.12 9.71 -1.16
CA PHE A 47 -0.76 9.71 -2.47
C PHE A 47 -1.82 8.61 -2.56
N THR A 48 -2.78 8.83 -3.45
CA THR A 48 -3.75 7.82 -3.88
C THR A 48 -3.63 7.60 -5.38
N LEU A 49 -3.45 6.35 -5.79
CA LEU A 49 -3.34 5.94 -7.19
C LEU A 49 -4.20 4.71 -7.45
N VAL A 50 -4.68 4.57 -8.69
CA VAL A 50 -5.46 3.41 -9.12
C VAL A 50 -4.55 2.21 -9.31
N ASN A 51 -4.94 1.04 -8.79
CA ASN A 51 -4.22 -0.21 -8.91
C ASN A 51 -4.68 -1.05 -10.12
N GLN A 52 -4.11 -2.25 -10.30
CA GLN A 52 -4.41 -3.18 -11.41
C GLN A 52 -5.83 -3.77 -11.36
N THR A 53 -6.56 -3.68 -10.25
CA THR A 53 -7.96 -4.09 -10.14
C THR A 53 -8.93 -2.94 -10.43
N GLY A 54 -8.43 -1.72 -10.53
CA GLY A 54 -9.21 -0.50 -10.74
C GLY A 54 -9.65 0.18 -9.46
N ASP A 55 -9.14 -0.27 -8.31
CA ASP A 55 -9.41 0.30 -7.00
C ASP A 55 -8.37 1.34 -6.62
N ASP A 56 -8.74 2.29 -5.77
CA ASP A 56 -7.82 3.24 -5.19
C ASP A 56 -6.92 2.56 -4.15
N TRP A 57 -5.63 2.88 -4.20
CA TRP A 57 -4.62 2.47 -3.24
C TRP A 57 -3.98 3.73 -2.63
N ASN A 58 -4.01 3.85 -1.31
CA ASN A 58 -3.45 5.00 -0.59
C ASN A 58 -2.22 4.57 0.23
N LEU A 59 -1.16 5.38 0.19
CA LEU A 59 0.08 5.07 0.91
C LEU A 59 -0.13 5.03 2.43
N TYR A 60 -0.85 5.99 2.99
CA TYR A 60 -1.01 6.13 4.43
C TYR A 60 -1.91 5.07 5.06
N ASP A 61 -2.73 4.36 4.27
CA ASP A 61 -3.48 3.18 4.73
C ASP A 61 -2.56 2.01 5.14
N HIS A 62 -1.28 2.08 4.77
CA HIS A 62 -0.25 1.08 5.08
C HIS A 62 0.69 1.50 6.22
N TYR A 63 0.29 2.47 7.04
CA TYR A 63 1.02 2.78 8.27
C TYR A 63 1.24 1.53 9.11
N GLY A 64 2.45 1.33 9.63
CA GLY A 64 2.85 0.12 10.35
C GLY A 64 3.50 -0.95 9.47
N SER A 65 3.47 -0.80 8.14
CA SER A 65 4.15 -1.69 7.19
C SER A 65 5.47 -1.09 6.71
N ILE A 66 6.40 -1.96 6.31
CA ILE A 66 7.57 -1.56 5.52
C ILE A 66 7.15 -1.52 4.06
N ILE A 67 7.32 -0.39 3.39
CA ILE A 67 6.83 -0.18 2.03
C ILE A 67 8.01 0.02 1.09
N VAL A 68 8.03 -0.75 0.00
CA VAL A 68 8.99 -0.57 -1.10
C VAL A 68 8.26 0.05 -2.28
N LEU A 69 8.55 1.30 -2.60
CA LEU A 69 8.05 1.96 -3.79
C LEU A 69 9.06 1.73 -4.93
N ASP A 70 8.63 1.05 -5.99
CA ASP A 70 9.38 0.82 -7.22
C ASP A 70 8.82 1.72 -8.33
N PHE A 71 9.48 2.84 -8.58
CA PHE A 71 9.14 3.74 -9.68
C PHE A 71 9.69 3.19 -10.99
N SER A 72 8.80 2.74 -11.86
CA SER A 72 9.13 1.96 -13.05
C SER A 72 8.45 2.51 -14.32
N ALA A 73 8.88 2.00 -15.48
CA ALA A 73 8.25 2.24 -16.77
C ALA A 73 8.21 0.94 -17.59
N VAL A 74 7.14 0.74 -18.37
CA VAL A 74 6.93 -0.48 -19.15
C VAL A 74 8.06 -0.75 -20.16
N TRP A 75 8.62 0.28 -20.76
CA TRP A 75 9.70 0.18 -21.77
C TRP A 75 11.11 0.02 -21.18
N CYS A 76 11.25 0.10 -19.84
CA CYS A 76 12.55 0.09 -19.17
C CYS A 76 13.00 -1.34 -18.86
N GLY A 77 14.07 -1.81 -19.47
CA GLY A 77 14.55 -3.19 -19.28
C GLY A 77 14.97 -3.54 -17.85
N TYR A 78 15.61 -2.62 -17.11
CA TYR A 78 15.95 -2.84 -15.70
C TYR A 78 14.71 -2.85 -14.80
N CYS A 79 13.65 -2.12 -15.18
CA CYS A 79 12.37 -2.15 -14.49
C CYS A 79 11.68 -3.52 -14.66
N GLN A 80 11.79 -4.13 -15.83
CA GLN A 80 11.29 -5.49 -16.09
C GLN A 80 12.05 -6.54 -15.24
N ILE A 81 13.36 -6.35 -15.05
CA ILE A 81 14.15 -7.20 -14.13
C ILE A 81 13.66 -7.02 -12.70
N ALA A 82 13.43 -5.79 -12.23
CA ALA A 82 12.87 -5.50 -10.90
C ALA A 82 11.50 -6.16 -10.73
N ALA A 83 10.60 -5.99 -11.70
CA ALA A 83 9.25 -6.57 -11.70
C ALA A 83 9.27 -8.10 -11.58
N SER A 84 10.20 -8.77 -12.28
CA SER A 84 10.35 -10.24 -12.21
C SER A 84 10.77 -10.76 -10.84
N LYS A 85 11.17 -9.86 -9.92
CA LYS A 85 11.59 -10.17 -8.56
C LYS A 85 10.66 -9.62 -7.47
N ALA A 86 9.76 -8.71 -7.84
CA ALA A 86 8.89 -8.00 -6.89
C ALA A 86 8.11 -8.96 -5.97
N GLN A 87 7.39 -9.92 -6.56
CA GLN A 87 6.60 -10.90 -5.81
C GLN A 87 7.50 -11.82 -4.97
N GLU A 88 8.62 -12.30 -5.53
CA GLU A 88 9.56 -13.17 -4.80
C GLU A 88 10.13 -12.45 -3.57
N ILE A 89 10.51 -11.17 -3.70
CA ILE A 89 11.05 -10.39 -2.57
C ILE A 89 9.98 -10.19 -1.51
N GLN A 90 8.77 -9.79 -1.87
CA GLN A 90 7.68 -9.63 -0.90
C GLN A 90 7.40 -10.94 -0.14
N ASP A 91 7.38 -12.07 -0.84
CA ASP A 91 7.08 -13.37 -0.27
C ASP A 91 8.18 -13.92 0.68
N LYS A 92 9.39 -13.34 0.64
CA LYS A 92 10.47 -13.68 1.59
C LYS A 92 10.20 -13.20 3.01
N PHE A 93 9.29 -12.24 3.20
CA PHE A 93 9.01 -11.61 4.49
C PHE A 93 7.57 -11.86 4.98
N PRO A 94 7.11 -13.13 5.08
CA PRO A 94 5.74 -13.43 5.48
C PRO A 94 5.51 -12.99 6.93
N GLY A 95 4.42 -12.26 7.16
CA GLY A 95 4.06 -11.77 8.50
C GLY A 95 4.95 -10.64 9.03
N GLN A 96 5.78 -10.03 8.17
CA GLN A 96 6.60 -8.87 8.50
C GLN A 96 6.01 -7.56 7.98
N ASP A 97 4.82 -7.63 7.40
CA ASP A 97 4.11 -6.49 6.81
C ASP A 97 4.96 -5.70 5.81
N VAL A 98 5.70 -6.42 4.95
CA VAL A 98 6.43 -5.82 3.83
C VAL A 98 5.49 -5.75 2.63
N VAL A 99 5.33 -4.56 2.07
CA VAL A 99 4.48 -4.29 0.91
C VAL A 99 5.35 -3.76 -0.23
N TRP A 100 5.51 -4.58 -1.28
CA TRP A 100 6.13 -4.12 -2.52
C TRP A 100 5.08 -3.44 -3.41
N VAL A 101 5.34 -2.22 -3.84
CA VAL A 101 4.43 -1.40 -4.66
C VAL A 101 5.14 -0.97 -5.92
N THR A 102 4.73 -1.46 -7.08
CA THR A 102 5.23 -0.97 -8.36
C THR A 102 4.40 0.20 -8.84
N ILE A 103 5.03 1.34 -9.08
CA ILE A 103 4.41 2.55 -9.63
C ILE A 103 4.87 2.71 -11.07
N LEU A 104 4.02 2.35 -12.03
CA LEU A 104 4.30 2.54 -13.44
C LEU A 104 4.02 4.00 -13.83
N LEU A 105 5.07 4.76 -14.12
CA LEU A 105 4.96 6.17 -14.52
C LEU A 105 4.69 6.32 -16.02
N GLN A 106 5.10 5.34 -16.84
CA GLN A 106 4.90 5.36 -18.29
C GLN A 106 4.57 3.97 -18.84
N ASN A 107 3.61 3.92 -19.76
CA ASN A 107 3.33 2.74 -20.56
C ASN A 107 4.36 2.58 -21.71
N ALA A 108 4.16 1.60 -22.59
CA ALA A 108 5.07 1.33 -23.72
C ALA A 108 5.21 2.51 -24.71
N TYR A 109 4.29 3.47 -24.67
CA TYR A 109 4.26 4.66 -25.55
C TYR A 109 4.69 5.94 -24.84
N GLY A 110 5.19 5.84 -23.58
CA GLY A 110 5.58 6.99 -22.79
C GLY A 110 4.41 7.80 -22.21
N GLN A 111 3.20 7.23 -22.20
CA GLN A 111 1.98 7.84 -21.67
C GLN A 111 1.67 7.33 -20.27
N THR A 112 0.79 8.02 -19.55
CA THR A 112 0.25 7.53 -18.28
C THR A 112 -0.37 6.13 -18.47
N PRO A 113 0.00 5.13 -17.65
CA PRO A 113 -0.53 3.78 -17.76
C PRO A 113 -2.04 3.73 -17.47
N SER A 114 -2.75 2.91 -18.23
CA SER A 114 -4.13 2.53 -17.96
C SER A 114 -4.19 1.29 -17.05
N VAL A 115 -5.35 1.01 -16.46
CA VAL A 115 -5.58 -0.24 -15.70
C VAL A 115 -5.22 -1.47 -16.53
N THR A 116 -5.49 -1.45 -17.85
CA THR A 116 -5.11 -2.55 -18.75
C THR A 116 -3.58 -2.71 -18.86
N ASP A 117 -2.82 -1.61 -18.83
CA ASP A 117 -1.36 -1.69 -18.84
C ASP A 117 -0.84 -2.28 -17.53
N LEU A 118 -1.44 -1.92 -16.37
CA LEU A 118 -1.11 -2.50 -15.06
C LEU A 118 -1.40 -4.00 -15.00
N GLN A 119 -2.56 -4.43 -15.52
CA GLN A 119 -2.95 -5.84 -15.60
C GLN A 119 -1.99 -6.66 -16.45
N LYS A 120 -1.57 -6.13 -17.61
CA LYS A 120 -0.57 -6.79 -18.45
C LYS A 120 0.76 -6.93 -17.74
N TRP A 121 1.23 -5.88 -17.05
CA TRP A 121 2.46 -5.90 -16.26
C TRP A 121 2.39 -6.96 -15.16
N SER A 122 1.31 -6.98 -14.38
CA SER A 122 1.12 -7.97 -13.32
C SER A 122 1.11 -9.41 -13.86
N GLN A 123 0.46 -9.63 -15.01
CA GLN A 123 0.40 -10.95 -15.64
C GLN A 123 1.75 -11.37 -16.22
N GLU A 124 2.49 -10.46 -16.85
CA GLU A 124 3.79 -10.74 -17.47
C GLU A 124 4.85 -11.14 -16.45
N PHE A 125 4.80 -10.55 -15.24
CA PHE A 125 5.79 -10.77 -14.18
C PHE A 125 5.27 -11.58 -12.98
N ASP A 126 4.13 -12.27 -13.13
CA ASP A 126 3.51 -13.12 -12.11
C ASP A 126 3.30 -12.37 -10.75
N ILE A 127 2.99 -11.07 -10.82
CA ILE A 127 2.70 -10.26 -9.64
C ILE A 127 1.26 -10.52 -9.20
N THR A 128 1.07 -11.21 -8.07
CA THR A 128 -0.23 -11.71 -7.62
C THR A 128 -0.80 -10.96 -6.42
N THR A 129 0.04 -10.50 -5.50
CA THR A 129 -0.39 -9.83 -4.26
C THR A 129 0.15 -8.41 -4.13
N SER A 130 1.29 -8.10 -4.78
CA SER A 130 1.87 -6.76 -4.79
C SER A 130 1.02 -5.80 -5.63
N PRO A 131 0.71 -4.59 -5.13
CA PRO A 131 0.02 -3.57 -5.92
C PRO A 131 0.89 -3.08 -7.08
N VAL A 132 0.25 -2.93 -8.26
CA VAL A 132 0.81 -2.23 -9.41
C VAL A 132 -0.06 -1.02 -9.71
N LEU A 133 0.49 0.17 -9.61
CA LEU A 133 -0.24 1.43 -9.61
C LEU A 133 -0.02 2.24 -10.89
N ALA A 134 -1.05 2.95 -11.35
CA ALA A 134 -0.95 3.93 -12.42
C ALA A 134 -0.34 5.22 -11.89
N GLY A 135 0.98 5.36 -12.00
CA GLY A 135 1.69 6.56 -11.63
C GLY A 135 1.36 7.73 -12.57
N ASN A 136 1.45 8.92 -12.03
CA ASN A 136 1.25 10.16 -12.78
C ASN A 136 2.20 11.26 -12.27
N ASN A 137 2.15 12.43 -12.88
CA ASN A 137 3.03 13.55 -12.53
C ASN A 137 2.70 14.21 -11.18
N THR A 138 1.58 13.83 -10.52
CA THR A 138 1.18 14.46 -9.25
C THR A 138 2.02 14.00 -8.07
N ILE A 139 2.61 12.80 -8.16
CA ILE A 139 3.49 12.23 -7.13
C ILE A 139 4.97 12.53 -7.40
N ILE A 140 5.28 13.09 -8.58
CA ILE A 140 6.65 13.41 -8.99
C ILE A 140 6.93 14.88 -8.72
N ASP A 141 7.91 15.11 -7.87
CA ASP A 141 8.44 16.44 -7.59
C ASP A 141 9.96 16.45 -7.76
N SER A 142 10.45 17.20 -8.73
CA SER A 142 11.90 17.27 -9.03
C SER A 142 12.71 17.92 -7.91
N SER A 143 12.07 18.69 -7.01
CA SER A 143 12.73 19.24 -5.82
C SER A 143 12.83 18.20 -4.69
N GLY A 144 11.92 17.24 -4.64
CA GLY A 144 11.76 16.27 -3.54
C GLY A 144 11.12 16.88 -2.28
N GLU A 145 10.59 18.11 -2.35
CA GLU A 145 10.02 18.82 -1.20
C GLU A 145 8.59 18.34 -0.89
N ASN A 146 7.80 18.04 -1.93
CA ASN A 146 6.38 17.69 -1.79
C ASN A 146 6.02 16.39 -2.52
N GLY A 147 7.01 15.56 -2.84
CA GLY A 147 6.80 14.33 -3.59
C GLY A 147 8.10 13.59 -3.85
N TYR A 148 8.06 12.64 -4.76
CA TYR A 148 9.19 11.78 -5.07
C TYR A 148 9.93 12.26 -6.32
N ASN A 149 11.26 12.16 -6.28
CA ASN A 149 12.13 12.50 -7.42
C ASN A 149 12.87 11.26 -7.94
N PRO A 150 12.24 10.43 -8.79
CA PRO A 150 12.92 9.31 -9.45
C PRO A 150 13.82 9.84 -10.58
N SER A 151 15.09 10.07 -10.29
CA SER A 151 16.05 10.58 -11.27
C SER A 151 16.59 9.54 -12.24
N SER A 152 16.27 8.27 -12.04
CA SER A 152 16.62 7.14 -12.91
C SER A 152 15.56 6.03 -12.78
N TRP A 153 15.61 5.02 -13.67
CA TRP A 153 14.63 3.94 -13.74
C TRP A 153 15.31 2.56 -13.69
N PRO A 154 14.87 1.62 -12.81
CA PRO A 154 13.92 1.89 -11.74
C PRO A 154 14.51 2.82 -10.68
N ALA A 155 13.65 3.44 -9.87
CA ALA A 155 14.07 4.09 -8.63
C ALA A 155 13.32 3.43 -7.48
N ILE A 156 14.05 3.01 -6.46
CA ILE A 156 13.49 2.33 -5.29
C ILE A 156 13.54 3.28 -4.10
N VAL A 157 12.42 3.41 -3.41
CA VAL A 157 12.31 4.13 -2.14
C VAL A 157 11.78 3.16 -1.10
N ILE A 158 12.49 2.97 0.01
CA ILE A 158 12.02 2.12 1.10
C ILE A 158 11.63 3.01 2.28
N ILE A 159 10.44 2.75 2.77
CA ILE A 159 9.75 3.51 3.81
C ILE A 159 9.54 2.57 5.00
N ASP A 160 9.83 3.04 6.20
CA ASP A 160 9.64 2.28 7.43
C ASP A 160 8.18 2.29 7.92
N ARG A 161 7.93 1.64 9.05
CA ARG A 161 6.60 1.51 9.65
C ARG A 161 5.99 2.83 10.12
N ASP A 162 6.82 3.83 10.37
CA ASP A 162 6.41 5.18 10.76
C ASP A 162 6.25 6.12 9.54
N LEU A 163 6.26 5.55 8.34
CA LEU A 163 6.21 6.26 7.06
C LEU A 163 7.41 7.20 6.84
N VAL A 164 8.57 6.92 7.44
CA VAL A 164 9.81 7.65 7.18
C VAL A 164 10.61 6.97 6.06
N ILE A 165 11.09 7.74 5.10
CA ILE A 165 11.96 7.23 4.03
C ILE A 165 13.33 6.90 4.63
N THR A 166 13.69 5.61 4.61
CA THR A 166 14.95 5.11 5.18
C THR A 166 16.02 4.84 4.13
N TYR A 167 15.61 4.37 2.95
CA TYR A 167 16.56 4.04 1.88
C TYR A 167 16.06 4.52 0.52
N LYS A 168 17.01 4.90 -0.33
CA LYS A 168 16.77 5.23 -1.75
C LYS A 168 17.83 4.55 -2.61
N LEU A 169 17.42 4.00 -3.76
CA LEU A 169 18.32 3.40 -4.73
C LEU A 169 17.94 3.85 -6.15
N HIS A 170 18.92 4.26 -6.90
CA HIS A 170 18.79 4.55 -8.32
C HIS A 170 19.28 3.35 -9.14
N GLY A 171 18.41 2.77 -9.95
CA GLY A 171 18.64 1.51 -10.66
C GLY A 171 18.23 0.30 -9.82
N TRP A 172 18.69 -0.89 -10.24
CA TRP A 172 18.33 -2.17 -9.62
C TRP A 172 19.52 -2.84 -8.96
N ASN A 173 19.38 -3.20 -7.70
CA ASN A 173 20.32 -4.03 -6.96
C ASN A 173 19.58 -4.91 -5.94
N GLU A 174 19.22 -6.12 -6.37
CA GLU A 174 18.44 -7.07 -5.56
C GLU A 174 19.12 -7.39 -4.21
N MET A 175 20.44 -7.57 -4.21
CA MET A 175 21.19 -7.89 -2.97
C MET A 175 21.05 -6.75 -1.96
N GLN A 176 21.22 -5.51 -2.39
CA GLN A 176 21.13 -4.34 -1.52
C GLN A 176 19.73 -4.17 -0.94
N ILE A 177 18.68 -4.37 -1.76
CA ILE A 177 17.29 -4.27 -1.33
C ILE A 177 16.99 -5.35 -0.28
N ASN A 178 17.37 -6.62 -0.55
CA ASN A 178 17.17 -7.70 0.41
C ASN A 178 17.89 -7.42 1.75
N MET A 179 19.14 -6.92 1.72
CA MET A 179 19.88 -6.57 2.95
C MET A 179 19.13 -5.51 3.77
N TRP A 180 18.62 -4.45 3.15
CA TRP A 180 17.85 -3.41 3.82
C TRP A 180 16.55 -3.94 4.42
N LEU A 181 15.82 -4.77 3.68
CA LEU A 181 14.59 -5.38 4.19
C LEU A 181 14.87 -6.36 5.35
N GLU A 182 15.94 -7.15 5.28
CA GLU A 182 16.37 -8.02 6.37
C GLU A 182 16.74 -7.21 7.62
N GLU A 183 17.45 -6.09 7.47
CA GLU A 183 17.77 -5.19 8.56
C GLU A 183 16.51 -4.63 9.22
N MET A 184 15.58 -4.08 8.42
CA MET A 184 14.35 -3.44 8.92
C MET A 184 13.38 -4.46 9.56
N THR A 185 13.31 -5.68 9.05
CA THR A 185 12.45 -6.73 9.59
C THR A 185 13.03 -7.41 10.82
N SER A 186 14.36 -7.36 11.01
CA SER A 186 15.03 -7.89 12.20
C SER A 186 14.92 -6.98 13.42
N GLN A 187 14.60 -5.71 13.22
CA GLN A 187 14.34 -4.76 14.31
C GLN A 187 12.96 -5.07 14.90
N THR A 188 12.95 -5.85 15.97
CA THR A 188 11.72 -6.16 16.72
C THR A 188 11.17 -4.84 17.27
N ILE A 189 9.88 -4.60 17.08
CA ILE A 189 9.16 -3.50 17.74
C ILE A 189 9.19 -3.82 19.24
N GLU A 190 10.00 -3.06 20.03
CA GLU A 190 9.96 -3.11 21.49
C GLU A 190 8.75 -2.35 22.03
#